data_a357be21e1684039e4f04cafc61e25c7
#
_entry.id   a357be21e1684039e4f04cafc61e25c7
#
_cell.length_a   1.000
_cell.length_b   1.000
_cell.length_c   1.000
_cell.angle_alpha   90.00
_cell.angle_beta   90.00
_cell.angle_gamma   90.00
#
_symmetry.space_group_name_H-M   'P 1'
#
loop_
_entity.id
_entity.type
_entity.pdbx_description
1 polymer ?
#
loop_
_entity_poly.entity_id
_entity_poly.type
_entity_poly.pdbx_seq_one_letter_code
_entity_poly.pdbx_strand_id
1 'polypeptide(L)'
;MRSIFITVLLGGVALLIASSCATVPKEPLASGEVRLLSTEVLGSGIRANSSFAVNIFFEAAGNPRIKRACFYEPGEEPSCFNVSYVTLGTKIAFQVQLPGINTGPHRVECYAEYIRDGETRKTNVIATQILVGY
;
A
#
# COMPACT_ATOMS: atom_id res chain seq x y z
N MET A 1 -33.89 -17.85 20.08
CA MET A 1 -33.13 -16.98 20.97
C MET A 1 -31.67 -16.91 20.57
N ARG A 2 -30.95 -17.95 20.72
CA ARG A 2 -29.56 -17.95 20.33
C ARG A 2 -29.33 -17.75 18.85
N SER A 3 -30.23 -18.20 18.04
CA SER A 3 -30.14 -18.07 16.60
C SER A 3 -30.07 -16.60 16.15
N ILE A 4 -30.80 -15.76 16.82
CA ILE A 4 -30.81 -14.33 16.50
C ILE A 4 -29.45 -13.73 16.75
N PHE A 5 -28.85 -14.12 17.82
CA PHE A 5 -27.58 -13.64 18.22
C PHE A 5 -26.48 -14.04 17.22
N ILE A 6 -26.55 -15.25 16.74
CA ILE A 6 -25.58 -15.73 15.75
C ILE A 6 -25.71 -14.95 14.45
N THR A 7 -26.90 -14.60 14.06
CA THR A 7 -27.11 -13.83 12.84
C THR A 7 -26.39 -12.49 12.87
N VAL A 8 -26.43 -11.84 14.00
CA VAL A 8 -25.76 -10.56 14.16
C VAL A 8 -24.24 -10.72 14.00
N LEU A 9 -23.72 -11.77 14.54
CA LEU A 9 -22.29 -12.04 14.43
C LEU A 9 -21.87 -12.23 13.00
N LEU A 10 -22.66 -12.95 12.23
CA LEU A 10 -22.33 -13.19 10.83
C LEU A 10 -22.27 -11.88 10.03
N GLY A 11 -23.18 -11.00 10.27
CA GLY A 11 -23.17 -9.70 9.61
C GLY A 11 -21.94 -8.91 9.96
N GLY A 12 -21.55 -8.89 11.20
CA GLY A 12 -20.36 -8.19 11.64
C GLY A 12 -19.08 -8.73 11.02
N VAL A 13 -18.99 -10.03 10.96
CA VAL A 13 -17.83 -10.68 10.37
C VAL A 13 -17.69 -10.33 8.89
N ALA A 14 -18.77 -10.35 8.16
CA ALA A 14 -18.75 -10.02 6.74
C ALA A 14 -18.23 -8.60 6.51
N LEU A 15 -18.66 -7.67 7.31
CA LEU A 15 -18.19 -6.30 7.19
C LEU A 15 -16.71 -6.16 7.47
N LEU A 16 -16.22 -6.84 8.48
CA LEU A 16 -14.81 -6.79 8.82
C LEU A 16 -13.95 -7.33 7.69
N ILE A 17 -14.36 -8.41 7.07
CA ILE A 17 -13.62 -8.98 5.95
C ILE A 17 -13.56 -8.01 4.80
N ALA A 18 -14.67 -7.36 4.47
CA ALA A 18 -14.72 -6.43 3.36
C ALA A 18 -13.81 -5.24 3.56
N SER A 19 -13.61 -4.78 4.78
CA SER A 19 -12.81 -3.59 5.06
C SER A 19 -11.34 -3.90 5.31
N SER A 20 -10.92 -5.16 5.35
CA SER A 20 -9.56 -5.51 5.74
C SER A 20 -8.57 -5.49 4.57
N CYS A 21 -9.02 -5.29 3.31
CA CYS A 21 -8.18 -5.42 2.14
C CYS A 21 -7.17 -4.29 1.94
N ALA A 22 -7.49 -3.08 2.41
CA ALA A 22 -6.62 -1.93 2.21
C ALA A 22 -6.80 -0.96 3.38
N THR A 23 -6.26 -1.30 4.54
CA THR A 23 -6.41 -0.52 5.75
C THR A 23 -5.08 -0.25 6.42
N VAL A 24 -5.04 0.84 7.18
CA VAL A 24 -3.90 1.16 8.00
C VAL A 24 -4.24 0.73 9.43
N PRO A 25 -3.55 -0.28 9.97
CA PRO A 25 -3.77 -0.70 11.35
C PRO A 25 -3.44 0.44 12.31
N LYS A 26 -4.11 0.46 13.46
CA LYS A 26 -3.92 1.49 14.48
C LYS A 26 -3.09 1.02 15.66
N GLU A 27 -2.78 -0.26 15.72
CA GLU A 27 -1.97 -0.79 16.82
C GLU A 27 -0.55 -0.25 16.76
N PRO A 28 0.14 -0.14 17.88
CA PRO A 28 1.55 0.25 17.90
C PRO A 28 2.38 -0.75 17.09
N LEU A 29 3.42 -0.23 16.43
CA LEU A 29 4.34 -1.07 15.69
C LEU A 29 5.20 -1.92 16.62
N ALA A 30 5.40 -3.17 16.26
CA ALA A 30 6.39 -4.00 16.90
C ALA A 30 7.78 -3.60 16.42
N SER A 31 8.81 -3.93 17.20
CA SER A 31 10.18 -3.61 16.84
C SER A 31 10.55 -4.24 15.49
N GLY A 32 11.12 -3.42 14.60
CA GLY A 32 11.51 -3.85 13.26
C GLY A 32 10.36 -3.92 12.26
N GLU A 33 9.18 -3.48 12.63
CA GLU A 33 7.99 -3.53 11.75
C GLU A 33 7.85 -2.26 10.93
N VAL A 34 7.31 -2.41 9.73
CA VAL A 34 7.03 -1.30 8.81
C VAL A 34 5.54 -1.28 8.50
N ARG A 35 4.98 -0.08 8.46
CA ARG A 35 3.56 0.11 8.12
C ARG A 35 3.44 1.20 7.08
N LEU A 36 2.71 0.93 6.00
CA LEU A 36 2.39 1.93 5.00
C LEU A 36 1.24 2.79 5.47
N LEU A 37 1.32 4.09 5.23
CA LEU A 37 0.31 5.04 5.66
C LEU A 37 -0.51 5.58 4.49
N SER A 38 0.16 6.09 3.45
CA SER A 38 -0.52 6.71 2.32
C SER A 38 0.42 6.79 1.12
N THR A 39 -0.14 7.16 -0.02
CA THR A 39 0.62 7.37 -1.24
C THR A 39 0.35 8.75 -1.79
N GLU A 40 1.30 9.24 -2.57
CA GLU A 40 1.16 10.49 -3.31
C GLU A 40 1.69 10.26 -4.71
N VAL A 41 0.82 10.37 -5.71
CA VAL A 41 1.21 10.24 -7.10
C VAL A 41 1.81 11.58 -7.54
N LEU A 42 3.04 11.55 -8.04
CA LEU A 42 3.75 12.76 -8.42
C LEU A 42 3.39 13.22 -9.81
N GLY A 43 3.29 14.53 -9.95
CA GLY A 43 2.96 15.17 -11.21
C GLY A 43 1.46 15.32 -11.41
N SER A 44 1.08 16.40 -12.10
CA SER A 44 -0.28 16.60 -12.53
C SER A 44 -0.39 16.15 -13.99
N GLY A 45 -1.45 15.43 -14.32
CA GLY A 45 -1.66 15.01 -15.70
C GLY A 45 -0.76 13.85 -16.11
N ILE A 46 -0.88 12.73 -15.44
CA ILE A 46 -0.20 11.51 -15.85
C ILE A 46 -0.71 11.11 -17.23
N ARG A 47 0.21 10.93 -18.19
CA ARG A 47 -0.13 10.53 -19.53
C ARG A 47 -0.12 9.01 -19.68
N ALA A 48 -0.99 8.51 -20.52
CA ALA A 48 -1.04 7.10 -20.84
C ALA A 48 0.32 6.61 -21.35
N ASN A 49 0.71 5.43 -20.91
CA ASN A 49 1.93 4.76 -21.32
C ASN A 49 3.23 5.52 -21.01
N SER A 50 3.17 6.51 -20.14
CA SER A 50 4.35 7.23 -19.65
C SER A 50 4.62 6.85 -18.20
N SER A 51 5.88 6.63 -17.88
CA SER A 51 6.25 6.30 -16.51
C SER A 51 5.99 7.48 -15.58
N PHE A 52 5.72 7.19 -14.33
CA PHE A 52 5.45 8.21 -13.31
C PHE A 52 5.95 7.72 -11.96
N ALA A 53 6.10 8.64 -11.03
CA ALA A 53 6.62 8.35 -9.71
C ALA A 53 5.51 8.40 -8.66
N VAL A 54 5.63 7.56 -7.65
CA VAL A 54 4.73 7.53 -6.50
C VAL A 54 5.58 7.60 -5.24
N ASN A 55 5.23 8.50 -4.34
CA ASN A 55 5.80 8.53 -3.00
C ASN A 55 4.93 7.71 -2.08
N ILE A 56 5.56 6.90 -1.25
CA ILE A 56 4.87 6.08 -0.26
C ILE A 56 5.31 6.52 1.12
N PHE A 57 4.36 7.00 1.91
CA PHE A 57 4.61 7.41 3.28
C PHE A 57 4.44 6.19 4.19
N PHE A 58 5.35 6.05 5.12
CA PHE A 58 5.39 4.89 5.99
C PHE A 58 5.84 5.28 7.38
N GLU A 59 5.62 4.38 8.33
CA GLU A 59 6.23 4.46 9.65
C GLU A 59 6.92 3.14 9.94
N ALA A 60 7.96 3.21 10.73
CA ALA A 60 8.76 2.04 11.06
C ALA A 60 9.25 2.14 12.50
N ALA A 61 9.33 1.00 13.15
CA ALA A 61 9.91 0.90 14.48
C ALA A 61 11.33 0.37 14.35
N GLY A 62 12.31 1.18 14.74
CA GLY A 62 13.72 0.85 14.54
C GLY A 62 14.16 1.23 13.13
N ASN A 63 15.07 0.45 12.59
CA ASN A 63 15.68 0.71 11.28
C ASN A 63 15.55 -0.49 10.34
N PRO A 64 14.33 -0.90 10.02
CA PRO A 64 14.15 -2.02 9.09
C PRO A 64 14.59 -1.62 7.69
N ARG A 65 15.02 -2.61 6.93
CA ARG A 65 15.44 -2.42 5.55
C ARG A 65 14.28 -2.74 4.62
N ILE A 66 13.85 -1.75 3.84
CA ILE A 66 12.81 -1.96 2.84
C ILE A 66 13.47 -2.45 1.57
N LYS A 67 13.02 -3.60 1.07
CA LYS A 67 13.57 -4.22 -0.12
C LYS A 67 12.96 -3.66 -1.40
N ARG A 68 11.64 -3.64 -1.47
CA ARG A 68 10.93 -3.23 -2.67
C ARG A 68 9.48 -2.94 -2.34
N ALA A 69 8.81 -2.26 -3.25
CA ALA A 69 7.37 -2.02 -3.17
C ALA A 69 6.69 -2.73 -4.33
N CYS A 70 5.55 -3.34 -4.06
CA CYS A 70 4.81 -4.13 -5.03
C CYS A 70 3.44 -3.51 -5.26
N PHE A 71 3.05 -3.41 -6.53
CA PHE A 71 1.81 -2.77 -6.96
C PHE A 71 1.02 -3.72 -7.82
N TYR A 72 -0.29 -3.69 -7.68
CA TYR A 72 -1.17 -4.51 -8.50
C TYR A 72 -2.56 -3.90 -8.57
N GLU A 73 -3.25 -4.12 -9.68
CA GLU A 73 -4.68 -3.86 -9.75
C GLU A 73 -5.40 -5.10 -9.20
N PRO A 74 -6.54 -4.94 -8.53
CA PRO A 74 -7.25 -6.07 -7.94
C PRO A 74 -7.47 -7.21 -8.95
N GLY A 75 -7.07 -8.42 -8.56
CA GLY A 75 -7.17 -9.59 -9.42
C GLY A 75 -5.95 -9.88 -10.28
N GLU A 76 -4.96 -9.01 -10.27
CA GLU A 76 -3.73 -9.18 -11.07
C GLU A 76 -2.54 -9.52 -10.20
N GLU A 77 -1.50 -10.07 -10.83
CA GLU A 77 -0.25 -10.39 -10.16
C GLU A 77 0.50 -9.11 -9.78
N PRO A 78 1.12 -9.07 -8.60
CA PRO A 78 1.92 -7.92 -8.22
C PRO A 78 3.17 -7.74 -9.08
N SER A 79 3.49 -6.49 -9.38
CA SER A 79 4.77 -6.11 -9.98
C SER A 79 5.55 -5.34 -8.93
N CYS A 80 6.79 -5.74 -8.72
CA CYS A 80 7.62 -5.19 -7.64
C CYS A 80 8.78 -4.38 -8.19
N PHE A 81 9.08 -3.27 -7.50
CA PHE A 81 10.05 -2.29 -7.96
C PHE A 81 10.98 -1.88 -6.82
N ASN A 82 12.19 -1.49 -7.18
CA ASN A 82 13.13 -0.94 -6.21
C ASN A 82 12.63 0.40 -5.69
N VAL A 83 13.01 0.72 -4.48
CA VAL A 83 12.62 1.97 -3.82
C VAL A 83 13.82 2.87 -3.63
N SER A 84 13.58 4.18 -3.64
CA SER A 84 14.56 5.19 -3.28
C SER A 84 14.00 6.03 -2.16
N TYR A 85 14.80 6.34 -1.14
CA TYR A 85 14.34 7.17 -0.04
C TYR A 85 14.39 8.64 -0.45
N VAL A 86 13.34 9.37 -0.09
CA VAL A 86 13.25 10.81 -0.33
C VAL A 86 12.85 11.51 0.96
N THR A 87 13.36 12.72 1.15
CA THR A 87 13.03 13.54 2.29
C THR A 87 12.07 14.65 1.84
N LEU A 88 10.90 14.71 2.48
CA LEU A 88 9.87 15.70 2.18
C LEU A 88 9.61 16.50 3.45
N GLY A 89 10.32 17.62 3.60
CA GLY A 89 10.29 18.39 4.84
C GLY A 89 10.87 17.58 5.98
N THR A 90 10.06 17.29 7.00
CA THR A 90 10.46 16.48 8.14
C THR A 90 10.11 15.01 7.99
N LYS A 91 9.47 14.65 6.87
CA LYS A 91 9.02 13.27 6.63
C LYS A 91 9.96 12.56 5.68
N ILE A 92 10.09 11.27 5.88
CA ILE A 92 10.82 10.39 4.98
C ILE A 92 9.79 9.51 4.31
N ALA A 93 9.90 9.41 2.98
CA ALA A 93 9.08 8.52 2.19
C ALA A 93 10.00 7.67 1.33
N PHE A 94 9.46 6.65 0.71
CA PHE A 94 10.19 6.02 -0.37
C PHE A 94 9.44 6.23 -1.67
N GLN A 95 10.21 6.41 -2.72
CA GLN A 95 9.71 6.72 -4.04
C GLN A 95 9.92 5.55 -4.97
N VAL A 96 8.92 5.27 -5.78
CA VAL A 96 8.95 4.19 -6.76
C VAL A 96 8.58 4.76 -8.12
N GLN A 97 9.34 4.37 -9.14
CA GLN A 97 9.03 4.71 -10.51
C GLN A 97 8.20 3.60 -11.12
N LEU A 98 6.98 3.90 -11.52
CA LEU A 98 6.07 2.93 -12.11
C LEU A 98 6.05 3.03 -13.63
N PRO A 99 5.87 1.91 -14.33
CA PRO A 99 5.70 1.94 -15.78
C PRO A 99 4.37 2.56 -16.15
N GLY A 100 4.23 3.00 -17.40
CA GLY A 100 3.02 3.60 -17.87
C GLY A 100 1.83 2.65 -17.88
N ILE A 101 0.65 3.20 -17.68
CA ILE A 101 -0.61 2.47 -17.69
C ILE A 101 -1.59 3.15 -18.66
N ASN A 102 -2.68 2.45 -18.96
CA ASN A 102 -3.68 2.92 -19.90
C ASN A 102 -4.46 4.12 -19.37
N THR A 103 -5.08 4.87 -20.28
CA THR A 103 -5.96 5.98 -19.94
C THR A 103 -7.11 5.51 -19.06
N GLY A 104 -7.51 6.34 -18.12
CA GLY A 104 -8.67 6.12 -17.29
C GLY A 104 -8.35 6.07 -15.80
N PRO A 105 -9.38 5.82 -14.98
CA PRO A 105 -9.18 5.66 -13.55
C PRO A 105 -8.68 4.26 -13.24
N HIS A 106 -7.70 4.18 -12.35
CA HIS A 106 -7.13 2.91 -11.90
C HIS A 106 -7.12 2.87 -10.38
N ARG A 107 -7.59 1.78 -9.83
CA ARG A 107 -7.38 1.49 -8.41
C ARG A 107 -6.20 0.55 -8.32
N VAL A 108 -5.16 1.00 -7.66
CA VAL A 108 -3.93 0.22 -7.51
C VAL A 108 -3.71 -0.01 -6.02
N GLU A 109 -3.46 -1.25 -5.67
CA GLU A 109 -3.10 -1.62 -4.30
C GLU A 109 -1.61 -1.83 -4.22
N CYS A 110 -1.03 -1.55 -3.06
CA CYS A 110 0.40 -1.73 -2.89
C CYS A 110 0.74 -2.19 -1.48
N TYR A 111 1.84 -2.91 -1.39
CA TYR A 111 2.49 -3.27 -0.14
C TYR A 111 3.99 -3.19 -0.35
N ALA A 112 4.74 -3.17 0.73
CA ALA A 112 6.20 -3.21 0.65
C ALA A 112 6.71 -4.49 1.29
N GLU A 113 7.87 -4.94 0.84
CA GLU A 113 8.61 -6.03 1.44
C GLU A 113 9.81 -5.48 2.18
N TYR A 114 10.03 -5.95 3.39
CA TYR A 114 11.12 -5.49 4.22
C TYR A 114 11.74 -6.66 4.98
N ILE A 115 12.94 -6.43 5.51
CA ILE A 115 13.67 -7.45 6.26
C ILE A 115 13.47 -7.20 7.75
N ARG A 116 13.04 -8.23 8.45
CA ARG A 116 12.93 -8.24 9.91
C ARG A 116 13.47 -9.56 10.42
N ASP A 117 14.44 -9.50 11.30
CA ASP A 117 15.09 -10.69 11.87
C ASP A 117 15.58 -11.66 10.81
N GLY A 118 16.16 -11.11 9.71
CA GLY A 118 16.67 -11.90 8.61
C GLY A 118 15.63 -12.47 7.66
N GLU A 119 14.35 -12.22 7.91
CA GLU A 119 13.27 -12.72 7.08
C GLU A 119 12.58 -11.61 6.30
N THR A 120 12.12 -11.93 5.11
CA THR A 120 11.31 -11.01 4.30
C THR A 120 9.88 -11.02 4.80
N ARG A 121 9.38 -9.85 5.13
CA ARG A 121 8.00 -9.64 5.60
C ARG A 121 7.29 -8.68 4.67
N LYS A 122 5.95 -8.75 4.67
CA LYS A 122 5.10 -7.82 3.92
C LYS A 122 4.42 -6.85 4.86
N THR A 123 4.26 -5.61 4.40
CA THR A 123 3.50 -4.61 5.12
C THR A 123 2.00 -4.82 4.92
N ASN A 124 1.20 -3.97 5.56
CA ASN A 124 -0.21 -3.84 5.23
C ASN A 124 -0.37 -3.37 3.77
N VAL A 125 -1.53 -3.61 3.22
CA VAL A 125 -1.90 -3.18 1.87
C VAL A 125 -2.63 -1.85 1.96
N ILE A 126 -2.25 -0.89 1.12
CA ILE A 126 -2.97 0.36 0.96
C ILE A 126 -3.36 0.53 -0.50
N ALA A 127 -4.41 1.31 -0.74
CA ALA A 127 -4.90 1.54 -2.08
C ALA A 127 -4.64 2.97 -2.52
N THR A 128 -4.41 3.13 -3.80
CA THR A 128 -4.20 4.43 -4.41
C THR A 128 -5.08 4.54 -5.66
N GLN A 129 -5.65 5.72 -5.88
CA GLN A 129 -6.39 6.00 -7.09
C GLN A 129 -5.50 6.78 -8.04
N ILE A 130 -5.37 6.28 -9.25
CA ILE A 130 -4.52 6.91 -10.27
C ILE A 130 -5.40 7.23 -11.47
N LEU A 131 -5.46 8.51 -11.83
CA LEU A 131 -6.20 8.96 -12.99
C LEU A 131 -5.21 9.28 -14.10
N VAL A 132 -5.30 8.52 -15.18
CA VAL A 132 -4.42 8.66 -16.33
C VAL A 132 -5.18 9.35 -17.46
N GLY A 133 -4.66 10.47 -17.91
CA GLY A 133 -5.22 11.24 -19.01
C GLY A 133 -4.59 10.86 -20.36
N TYR A 134 -4.98 11.62 -21.40
CA TYR A 134 -4.46 11.40 -22.76
C TYR A 134 -3.08 11.99 -22.95
#